data_d7395d37548186da28324fc4e044827d
#
_entry.id   d7395d37548186da28324fc4e044827d
#
_cell.length_a   1.000
_cell.length_b   1.000
_cell.length_c   1.000
_cell.angle_alpha   90.00
_cell.angle_beta   90.00
_cell.angle_gamma   90.00
#
_symmetry.space_group_name_H-M   'P 1'
#
loop_
_entity.id
_entity.type
_entity.pdbx_description
1 polymer ?
#
loop_
_entity_poly.entity_id
_entity_poly.type
_entity_poly.pdbx_seq_one_letter_code
_entity_poly.pdbx_strand_id
1 'polypeptide(L)'
;MAATAPYQDITEEQEAILEMVRQFVDDQILPNAEKYDHEDSYPQPIVDQMQELGLFGVTIPEEYGGMGLDLATYALIVEELSRGWISISGIINTHFIGTYLLMKFGSEEQKEHYLPKMATGEIRASFSLSEPEAGSDVQAIKTTATKTGDQWEINGAKMWVTNGLMSSVCFVLVRTDPNAQPAYKGMTCFIADKESGVSENTGDLKGFVVPPKIKKMGYKGVESTELVFDGYKRTDGDILGGVDGLNQGFVQMMDALEVGRVNVAARGVGIAQRALELALRYSQERKTFGKPIAQHQAIQFKLADMASQLEAARLVTRKAAKMKSAGERSDLEAGMAKLLASEAGRFCVEECFRIHGGYGYSKEYEIERLYRDAPLLLIGEGTSEIQRMVIGKKLLQRHKI
;
A
#
# COMPACT_ATOMS: atom_id res chain seq x y z
N MET A 1 7.20 1.82 26.97
CA MET A 1 7.01 0.36 27.16
C MET A 1 5.92 -0.08 26.21
N ALA A 2 6.28 -0.58 25.06
CA ALA A 2 5.32 -1.16 24.14
C ALA A 2 4.88 -2.51 24.73
N ALA A 3 3.62 -2.60 25.13
CA ALA A 3 3.00 -3.89 25.40
C ALA A 3 2.64 -4.53 24.05
N THR A 4 3.65 -4.84 23.26
CA THR A 4 3.47 -5.78 22.17
C THR A 4 3.46 -7.16 22.80
N ALA A 5 2.28 -7.80 22.84
CA ALA A 5 2.24 -9.23 23.10
C ALA A 5 3.26 -9.89 22.16
N PRO A 6 4.11 -10.81 22.65
CA PRO A 6 5.04 -11.50 21.80
C PRO A 6 4.25 -12.10 20.64
N TYR A 7 4.71 -11.85 19.42
CA TYR A 7 4.09 -12.43 18.25
C TYR A 7 4.14 -13.96 18.41
N GLN A 8 3.00 -14.56 18.66
CA GLN A 8 2.91 -16.01 18.68
C GLN A 8 3.05 -16.49 17.23
N ASP A 9 3.84 -17.51 16.99
CA ASP A 9 4.08 -18.14 15.69
C ASP A 9 4.92 -17.35 14.67
N ILE A 10 5.96 -16.64 15.12
CA ILE A 10 7.02 -16.11 14.23
C ILE A 10 8.32 -16.87 14.46
N THR A 11 9.18 -16.93 13.44
CA THR A 11 10.51 -17.52 13.54
C THR A 11 11.49 -16.56 14.24
N GLU A 12 12.62 -17.10 14.74
CA GLU A 12 13.69 -16.27 15.33
C GLU A 12 14.22 -15.23 14.32
N GLU A 13 14.29 -15.59 13.04
CA GLU A 13 14.68 -14.68 11.97
C GLU A 13 13.67 -13.53 11.78
N GLN A 14 12.38 -13.85 11.74
CA GLN A 14 11.32 -12.84 11.67
C GLN A 14 11.35 -11.92 12.90
N GLU A 15 11.62 -12.46 14.09
CA GLU A 15 11.72 -11.66 15.31
C GLU A 15 12.89 -10.67 15.23
N ALA A 16 14.08 -11.12 14.78
CA ALA A 16 15.23 -10.27 14.62
C ALA A 16 14.99 -9.12 13.58
N ILE A 17 14.37 -9.44 12.45
CA ILE A 17 13.99 -8.44 11.45
C ILE A 17 13.01 -7.42 12.04
N LEU A 18 12.00 -7.89 12.77
CA LEU A 18 11.00 -7.02 13.38
C LEU A 18 11.59 -6.13 14.46
N GLU A 19 12.56 -6.62 15.24
CA GLU A 19 13.25 -5.81 16.24
C GLU A 19 14.01 -4.66 15.58
N MET A 20 14.75 -4.94 14.48
CA MET A 20 15.43 -3.93 13.68
C MET A 20 14.45 -2.88 13.12
N VAL A 21 13.34 -3.32 12.52
CA VAL A 21 12.33 -2.42 11.96
C VAL A 21 11.65 -1.60 13.06
N ARG A 22 11.37 -2.20 14.21
CA ARG A 22 10.78 -1.51 15.37
C ARG A 22 11.69 -0.42 15.90
N GLN A 23 12.99 -0.72 16.04
CA GLN A 23 13.97 0.28 16.43
C GLN A 23 14.02 1.43 15.42
N PHE A 24 14.05 1.13 14.12
CA PHE A 24 13.99 2.14 13.07
C PHE A 24 12.73 3.01 13.17
N VAL A 25 11.57 2.40 13.44
CA VAL A 25 10.32 3.12 13.63
C VAL A 25 10.38 4.05 14.83
N ASP A 26 10.85 3.56 15.96
CA ASP A 26 10.89 4.31 17.22
C ASP A 26 11.93 5.46 17.18
N ASP A 27 13.08 5.23 16.55
CA ASP A 27 14.19 6.18 16.53
C ASP A 27 14.12 7.19 15.38
N GLN A 28 13.56 6.80 14.22
CA GLN A 28 13.62 7.61 13.01
C GLN A 28 12.24 8.05 12.49
N ILE A 29 11.23 7.19 12.53
CA ILE A 29 9.93 7.52 11.93
C ILE A 29 9.08 8.32 12.90
N LEU A 30 8.81 7.81 14.10
CA LEU A 30 7.92 8.45 15.07
C LEU A 30 8.35 9.89 15.43
N PRO A 31 9.64 10.17 15.70
CA PRO A 31 10.06 11.54 16.05
C PRO A 31 9.93 12.55 14.90
N ASN A 32 9.93 12.08 13.66
CA ASN A 32 9.96 12.95 12.48
C ASN A 32 8.62 13.01 11.72
N ALA A 33 7.70 12.08 11.96
CA ALA A 33 6.46 11.95 11.21
C ALA A 33 5.59 13.22 11.24
N GLU A 34 5.47 13.87 12.42
CA GLU A 34 4.69 15.08 12.57
C GLU A 34 5.21 16.21 11.68
N LYS A 35 6.52 16.44 11.67
CA LYS A 35 7.16 17.46 10.85
C LYS A 35 6.84 17.27 9.37
N TYR A 36 7.15 16.08 8.83
CA TYR A 36 6.93 15.79 7.40
C TYR A 36 5.45 15.79 7.01
N ASP A 37 4.56 15.34 7.91
CA ASP A 37 3.11 15.41 7.69
C ASP A 37 2.61 16.86 7.63
N HIS A 38 2.99 17.71 8.60
CA HIS A 38 2.54 19.08 8.64
C HIS A 38 3.05 19.91 7.47
N GLU A 39 4.30 19.69 7.07
CA GLU A 39 4.91 20.35 5.91
C GLU A 39 4.42 19.75 4.59
N ASP A 40 3.79 18.58 4.61
CA ASP A 40 3.48 17.77 3.44
C ASP A 40 4.71 17.56 2.55
N SER A 41 5.87 17.32 3.18
CA SER A 41 7.17 17.18 2.53
C SER A 41 7.58 15.71 2.46
N TYR A 42 8.25 15.32 1.36
CA TYR A 42 8.72 13.94 1.17
C TYR A 42 9.87 13.62 2.14
N PRO A 43 9.79 12.52 2.91
CA PRO A 43 10.74 12.21 3.98
C PRO A 43 12.01 11.52 3.43
N GLN A 44 12.75 12.17 2.52
CA GLN A 44 13.91 11.59 1.84
C GLN A 44 14.92 10.94 2.80
N PRO A 45 15.34 11.57 3.94
CA PRO A 45 16.29 10.94 4.85
C PRO A 45 15.80 9.62 5.45
N ILE A 46 14.48 9.48 5.68
CA ILE A 46 13.90 8.21 6.15
C ILE A 46 13.92 7.17 5.03
N VAL A 47 13.63 7.60 3.80
CA VAL A 47 13.66 6.72 2.62
C VAL A 47 15.07 6.22 2.33
N ASP A 48 16.10 7.06 2.48
CA ASP A 48 17.51 6.67 2.32
C ASP A 48 17.88 5.58 3.33
N GLN A 49 17.47 5.71 4.59
CA GLN A 49 17.68 4.66 5.60
C GLN A 49 16.88 3.37 5.28
N MET A 50 15.67 3.49 4.70
CA MET A 50 14.93 2.30 4.23
C MET A 50 15.69 1.56 3.13
N GLN A 51 16.43 2.27 2.27
CA GLN A 51 17.30 1.66 1.26
C GLN A 51 18.48 0.94 1.93
N GLU A 52 19.15 1.60 2.87
CA GLU A 52 20.27 1.01 3.64
C GLU A 52 19.85 -0.25 4.40
N LEU A 53 18.63 -0.28 4.93
CA LEU A 53 18.04 -1.45 5.61
C LEU A 53 17.50 -2.52 4.64
N GLY A 54 17.60 -2.32 3.32
CA GLY A 54 17.14 -3.26 2.30
C GLY A 54 15.63 -3.42 2.21
N LEU A 55 14.83 -2.50 2.77
CA LEU A 55 13.38 -2.62 2.84
C LEU A 55 12.68 -2.60 1.47
N PHE A 56 13.35 -2.17 0.42
CA PHE A 56 12.82 -2.26 -0.95
C PHE A 56 12.99 -3.65 -1.57
N GLY A 57 13.96 -4.44 -1.10
CA GLY A 57 14.26 -5.79 -1.61
C GLY A 57 13.66 -6.94 -0.81
N VAL A 58 12.79 -6.68 0.19
CA VAL A 58 12.30 -7.68 1.15
C VAL A 58 11.78 -8.96 0.46
N THR A 59 10.96 -8.85 -0.57
CA THR A 59 10.35 -10.00 -1.25
C THR A 59 11.02 -10.39 -2.57
N ILE A 60 12.00 -9.60 -3.02
CA ILE A 60 12.74 -9.91 -4.24
C ILE A 60 13.71 -11.07 -3.94
N PRO A 61 13.78 -12.10 -4.81
CA PRO A 61 14.68 -13.22 -4.63
C PRO A 61 16.16 -12.81 -4.49
N GLU A 62 16.93 -13.61 -3.75
CA GLU A 62 18.36 -13.38 -3.53
C GLU A 62 19.17 -13.33 -4.83
N GLU A 63 18.78 -14.10 -5.85
CA GLU A 63 19.39 -14.10 -7.18
C GLU A 63 19.36 -12.73 -7.88
N TYR A 64 18.40 -11.86 -7.49
CA TYR A 64 18.29 -10.47 -7.95
C TYR A 64 18.76 -9.46 -6.88
N GLY A 65 19.42 -9.93 -5.82
CA GLY A 65 19.97 -9.07 -4.76
C GLY A 65 18.97 -8.63 -3.69
N GLY A 66 17.80 -9.26 -3.61
CA GLY A 66 16.83 -9.05 -2.56
C GLY A 66 17.03 -9.96 -1.35
N MET A 67 16.10 -9.93 -0.39
CA MET A 67 16.15 -10.77 0.83
C MET A 67 15.42 -12.11 0.65
N GLY A 68 14.60 -12.28 -0.40
CA GLY A 68 13.86 -13.51 -0.66
C GLY A 68 12.79 -13.86 0.39
N LEU A 69 12.37 -12.89 1.22
CA LEU A 69 11.42 -13.15 2.31
C LEU A 69 9.98 -13.27 1.78
N ASP A 70 9.17 -13.97 2.52
CA ASP A 70 7.77 -14.24 2.15
C ASP A 70 6.81 -13.07 2.47
N LEU A 71 5.59 -13.17 1.93
CA LEU A 71 4.55 -12.15 2.16
C LEU A 71 4.15 -12.05 3.64
N ALA A 72 4.25 -13.14 4.40
CA ALA A 72 3.91 -13.11 5.82
C ALA A 72 4.90 -12.24 6.60
N THR A 73 6.18 -12.36 6.33
CA THR A 73 7.24 -11.51 6.90
C THR A 73 7.11 -10.06 6.44
N TYR A 74 6.88 -9.84 5.14
CA TYR A 74 6.62 -8.51 4.60
C TYR A 74 5.44 -7.83 5.29
N ALA A 75 4.34 -8.55 5.52
CA ALA A 75 3.17 -7.99 6.21
C ALA A 75 3.47 -7.55 7.66
N LEU A 76 4.34 -8.27 8.37
CA LEU A 76 4.79 -7.88 9.71
C LEU A 76 5.64 -6.58 9.67
N ILE A 77 6.53 -6.45 8.69
CA ILE A 77 7.32 -5.22 8.46
C ILE A 77 6.38 -4.04 8.17
N VAL A 78 5.38 -4.23 7.30
CA VAL A 78 4.39 -3.19 6.96
C VAL A 78 3.55 -2.78 8.17
N GLU A 79 3.17 -3.73 9.04
CA GLU A 79 2.48 -3.44 10.30
C GLU A 79 3.30 -2.48 11.17
N GLU A 80 4.60 -2.77 11.38
CA GLU A 80 5.48 -1.92 12.20
C GLU A 80 5.74 -0.55 11.56
N LEU A 81 6.04 -0.49 10.27
CA LEU A 81 6.20 0.80 9.57
C LEU A 81 4.94 1.67 9.66
N SER A 82 3.76 1.05 9.61
CA SER A 82 2.47 1.74 9.71
C SER A 82 2.13 2.17 11.14
N ARG A 83 2.65 1.47 12.15
CA ARG A 83 2.64 1.91 13.54
C ARG A 83 3.38 3.24 13.69
N GLY A 84 4.47 3.41 12.99
CA GLY A 84 5.21 4.67 12.95
C GLY A 84 4.49 5.75 12.16
N TRP A 85 4.29 5.50 10.87
CA TRP A 85 3.59 6.42 9.97
C TRP A 85 3.16 5.69 8.69
N ILE A 86 1.87 5.71 8.42
CA ILE A 86 1.27 5.02 7.26
C ILE A 86 1.85 5.46 5.90
N SER A 87 2.38 6.67 5.81
CA SER A 87 3.00 7.18 4.59
C SER A 87 4.28 6.44 4.25
N ILE A 88 5.06 6.05 5.25
CA ILE A 88 6.30 5.28 5.04
C ILE A 88 5.97 3.89 4.49
N SER A 89 5.01 3.19 5.07
CA SER A 89 4.55 1.92 4.50
C SER A 89 3.93 2.07 3.12
N GLY A 90 3.38 3.25 2.81
CA GLY A 90 2.86 3.60 1.48
C GLY A 90 3.95 3.74 0.41
N ILE A 91 5.13 4.22 0.79
CA ILE A 91 6.27 4.35 -0.13
C ILE A 91 6.69 2.98 -0.65
N ILE A 92 6.76 1.97 0.22
CA ILE A 92 7.13 0.61 -0.22
C ILE A 92 5.98 -0.19 -0.81
N ASN A 93 4.71 0.19 -0.57
CA ASN A 93 3.56 -0.58 -1.03
C ASN A 93 3.47 -0.70 -2.55
N THR A 94 3.51 0.42 -3.27
CA THR A 94 3.42 0.40 -4.73
C THR A 94 4.66 -0.22 -5.37
N HIS A 95 5.81 -0.07 -4.74
CA HIS A 95 7.04 -0.74 -5.13
C HIS A 95 6.90 -2.26 -4.99
N PHE A 96 6.43 -2.76 -3.86
CA PHE A 96 6.14 -4.18 -3.63
C PHE A 96 5.16 -4.76 -4.65
N ILE A 97 4.09 -4.03 -4.98
CA ILE A 97 3.14 -4.48 -6.02
C ILE A 97 3.84 -4.59 -7.39
N GLY A 98 4.68 -3.61 -7.73
CA GLY A 98 5.45 -3.63 -8.98
C GLY A 98 6.46 -4.78 -9.03
N THR A 99 7.19 -5.06 -7.94
CA THR A 99 8.11 -6.20 -7.87
C THR A 99 7.37 -7.52 -8.00
N TYR A 100 6.23 -7.67 -7.34
CA TYR A 100 5.37 -8.84 -7.46
C TYR A 100 4.91 -9.08 -8.90
N LEU A 101 4.49 -8.02 -9.61
CA LEU A 101 4.11 -8.10 -11.02
C LEU A 101 5.25 -8.61 -11.89
N LEU A 102 6.44 -8.07 -11.72
CA LEU A 102 7.64 -8.50 -12.45
C LEU A 102 8.01 -9.96 -12.14
N MET A 103 8.10 -10.32 -10.87
CA MET A 103 8.46 -11.67 -10.46
C MET A 103 7.51 -12.72 -11.03
N LYS A 104 6.21 -12.41 -11.07
CA LYS A 104 5.19 -13.38 -11.48
C LYS A 104 4.92 -13.39 -12.98
N PHE A 105 4.96 -12.26 -13.64
CA PHE A 105 4.48 -12.09 -15.01
C PHE A 105 5.53 -11.47 -15.95
N GLY A 106 6.65 -10.94 -15.44
CA GLY A 106 7.72 -10.39 -16.25
C GLY A 106 8.42 -11.47 -17.08
N SER A 107 8.91 -11.10 -18.27
CA SER A 107 9.87 -11.92 -19.01
C SER A 107 11.19 -11.99 -18.24
N GLU A 108 12.03 -12.98 -18.53
CA GLU A 108 13.36 -13.07 -17.87
C GLU A 108 14.19 -11.82 -18.12
N GLU A 109 14.15 -11.28 -19.34
CA GLU A 109 14.83 -10.02 -19.69
C GLU A 109 14.33 -8.84 -18.83
N GLN A 110 13.01 -8.73 -18.61
CA GLN A 110 12.44 -7.70 -17.75
C GLN A 110 12.85 -7.89 -16.28
N LYS A 111 12.85 -9.13 -15.78
CA LYS A 111 13.30 -9.43 -14.41
C LYS A 111 14.77 -9.07 -14.21
N GLU A 112 15.65 -9.51 -15.11
CA GLU A 112 17.09 -9.20 -15.07
C GLU A 112 17.37 -7.70 -15.16
N HIS A 113 16.56 -6.96 -15.93
CA HIS A 113 16.75 -5.53 -16.11
C HIS A 113 16.30 -4.72 -14.87
N TYR A 114 15.13 -5.03 -14.30
CA TYR A 114 14.52 -4.20 -13.26
C TYR A 114 14.78 -4.68 -11.85
N LEU A 115 14.66 -5.99 -11.55
CA LEU A 115 14.65 -6.49 -10.17
C LEU A 115 15.93 -6.18 -9.39
N PRO A 116 17.16 -6.26 -9.95
CA PRO A 116 18.37 -5.92 -9.19
C PRO A 116 18.38 -4.47 -8.71
N LYS A 117 17.94 -3.53 -9.55
CA LYS A 117 17.87 -2.11 -9.20
C LYS A 117 16.67 -1.80 -8.30
N MET A 118 15.60 -2.59 -8.40
CA MET A 118 14.45 -2.49 -7.50
C MET A 118 14.79 -3.02 -6.11
N ALA A 119 15.60 -4.07 -6.00
CA ALA A 119 16.04 -4.63 -4.72
C ALA A 119 16.81 -3.61 -3.87
N THR A 120 17.62 -2.77 -4.50
CA THR A 120 18.34 -1.68 -3.84
C THR A 120 17.49 -0.42 -3.62
N GLY A 121 16.32 -0.32 -4.26
CA GLY A 121 15.51 0.90 -4.26
C GLY A 121 16.04 2.02 -5.20
N GLU A 122 17.07 1.74 -6.03
CA GLU A 122 17.53 2.65 -7.10
C GLU A 122 16.40 2.94 -8.07
N ILE A 123 15.69 1.90 -8.51
CA ILE A 123 14.44 1.99 -9.26
C ILE A 123 13.29 1.72 -8.29
N ARG A 124 12.35 2.64 -8.22
CA ARG A 124 11.12 2.46 -7.44
C ARG A 124 9.91 2.44 -8.35
N ALA A 125 8.94 1.57 -8.02
CA ALA A 125 7.76 1.39 -8.82
C ALA A 125 6.55 2.16 -8.28
N SER A 126 5.70 2.59 -9.21
CA SER A 126 4.32 2.98 -8.97
C SER A 126 3.36 2.04 -9.69
N PHE A 127 2.09 2.06 -9.26
CA PHE A 127 1.04 1.18 -9.76
C PHE A 127 -0.19 2.00 -10.12
N SER A 128 -0.68 1.87 -11.36
CA SER A 128 -1.63 2.79 -11.93
C SER A 128 -2.78 2.11 -12.67
N LEU A 129 -3.96 2.14 -12.04
CA LEU A 129 -5.22 1.60 -12.55
C LEU A 129 -6.26 2.70 -12.75
N SER A 130 -6.54 3.41 -11.64
CA SER A 130 -7.64 4.36 -11.54
C SER A 130 -7.48 5.54 -12.48
N GLU A 131 -8.61 6.05 -12.95
CA GLU A 131 -8.71 7.27 -13.75
C GLU A 131 -9.69 8.23 -13.08
N PRO A 132 -9.77 9.51 -13.49
CA PRO A 132 -10.70 10.47 -12.89
C PRO A 132 -12.16 9.97 -12.85
N GLU A 133 -12.58 9.20 -13.85
CA GLU A 133 -13.93 8.66 -13.97
C GLU A 133 -14.05 7.15 -13.71
N ALA A 134 -12.95 6.45 -13.41
CA ALA A 134 -12.90 5.00 -13.24
C ALA A 134 -12.05 4.60 -12.01
N GLY A 135 -12.71 4.36 -10.88
CA GLY A 135 -12.09 3.87 -9.65
C GLY A 135 -12.51 2.43 -9.36
N SER A 136 -13.65 2.24 -8.68
CA SER A 136 -14.18 0.89 -8.38
C SER A 136 -14.54 0.08 -9.64
N ASP A 137 -14.99 0.75 -10.69
CA ASP A 137 -15.19 0.15 -12.02
C ASP A 137 -13.93 0.31 -12.88
N VAL A 138 -12.93 -0.54 -12.61
CA VAL A 138 -11.66 -0.56 -13.36
C VAL A 138 -11.87 -0.90 -14.85
N GLN A 139 -12.95 -1.59 -15.19
CA GLN A 139 -13.23 -1.93 -16.59
C GLN A 139 -13.67 -0.72 -17.42
N ALA A 140 -14.03 0.39 -16.80
CA ALA A 140 -14.43 1.62 -17.46
C ALA A 140 -13.26 2.57 -17.81
N ILE A 141 -11.99 2.15 -17.62
CA ILE A 141 -10.83 2.96 -17.97
C ILE A 141 -10.85 3.38 -19.44
N LYS A 142 -10.36 4.58 -19.73
CA LYS A 142 -10.35 5.19 -21.07
C LYS A 142 -8.95 5.40 -21.65
N THR A 143 -7.89 5.32 -20.82
CA THR A 143 -6.49 5.38 -21.31
C THR A 143 -6.26 4.25 -22.30
N THR A 144 -5.74 4.59 -23.48
CA THR A 144 -5.54 3.68 -24.60
C THR A 144 -4.09 3.54 -24.96
N ALA A 145 -3.73 2.41 -25.57
CA ALA A 145 -2.49 2.26 -26.32
C ALA A 145 -2.83 1.79 -27.73
N THR A 146 -2.38 2.53 -28.73
CA THR A 146 -2.60 2.23 -30.14
C THR A 146 -1.28 1.85 -30.81
N LYS A 147 -1.23 0.69 -31.47
CA LYS A 147 -0.02 0.22 -32.16
C LYS A 147 0.11 0.88 -33.54
N THR A 148 1.28 1.46 -33.82
CA THR A 148 1.63 2.02 -35.12
C THR A 148 3.05 1.56 -35.48
N GLY A 149 3.16 0.65 -36.43
CA GLY A 149 4.43 -0.02 -36.73
C GLY A 149 4.91 -0.84 -35.53
N ASP A 150 6.13 -0.56 -35.06
CA ASP A 150 6.77 -1.27 -33.94
C ASP A 150 6.48 -0.61 -32.59
N GLN A 151 5.75 0.51 -32.57
CA GLN A 151 5.53 1.31 -31.38
C GLN A 151 4.06 1.31 -30.96
N TRP A 152 3.85 1.35 -29.64
CA TRP A 152 2.60 1.68 -29.01
C TRP A 152 2.61 3.14 -28.58
N GLU A 153 1.55 3.86 -28.90
CA GLU A 153 1.33 5.22 -28.45
C GLU A 153 0.26 5.24 -27.38
N ILE A 154 0.65 5.63 -26.16
CA ILE A 154 -0.23 5.67 -24.99
C ILE A 154 -0.78 7.08 -24.83
N ASN A 155 -2.12 7.17 -24.69
CA ASN A 155 -2.85 8.42 -24.50
C ASN A 155 -3.92 8.29 -23.43
N GLY A 156 -3.99 9.25 -22.50
CA GLY A 156 -4.97 9.29 -21.41
C GLY A 156 -4.41 9.81 -20.11
N ALA A 157 -5.17 9.63 -19.05
CA ALA A 157 -4.79 10.10 -17.72
C ALA A 157 -5.12 9.06 -16.64
N LYS A 158 -4.24 8.95 -15.65
CA LYS A 158 -4.41 8.12 -14.45
C LYS A 158 -4.47 9.01 -13.22
N MET A 159 -5.14 8.54 -12.16
CA MET A 159 -5.44 9.34 -10.97
C MET A 159 -5.11 8.56 -9.70
N TRP A 160 -4.77 9.27 -8.62
CA TRP A 160 -4.47 8.72 -7.30
C TRP A 160 -3.23 7.81 -7.25
N VAL A 161 -2.23 8.10 -8.09
CA VAL A 161 -1.03 7.28 -8.19
C VAL A 161 -0.06 7.65 -7.08
N THR A 162 0.08 6.76 -6.09
CA THR A 162 1.09 6.89 -5.03
C THR A 162 2.48 6.68 -5.63
N ASN A 163 3.47 7.46 -5.20
CA ASN A 163 4.81 7.51 -5.76
C ASN A 163 4.86 7.89 -7.25
N GLY A 164 3.83 8.53 -7.80
CA GLY A 164 3.79 8.86 -9.22
C GLY A 164 4.91 9.80 -9.67
N LEU A 165 5.36 10.72 -8.80
CA LEU A 165 6.50 11.59 -9.07
C LEU A 165 7.84 10.91 -8.75
N MET A 166 7.95 10.28 -7.58
CA MET A 166 9.21 9.75 -7.06
C MET A 166 9.56 8.35 -7.57
N SER A 167 8.66 7.64 -8.24
CA SER A 167 9.00 6.38 -8.92
C SER A 167 9.80 6.63 -10.20
N SER A 168 10.55 5.61 -10.64
CA SER A 168 11.25 5.59 -11.93
C SER A 168 10.52 4.72 -12.97
N VAL A 169 9.62 3.85 -12.50
CA VAL A 169 8.83 2.96 -13.35
C VAL A 169 7.39 2.92 -12.87
N CYS A 170 6.44 2.90 -13.80
CA CYS A 170 5.01 2.79 -13.51
C CYS A 170 4.40 1.60 -14.24
N PHE A 171 3.70 0.73 -13.51
CA PHE A 171 2.88 -0.33 -14.10
C PHE A 171 1.50 0.25 -14.43
N VAL A 172 1.21 0.41 -15.71
CA VAL A 172 0.03 1.13 -16.19
C VAL A 172 -0.93 0.21 -16.93
N LEU A 173 -2.17 0.14 -16.47
CA LEU A 173 -3.23 -0.59 -17.19
C LEU A 173 -3.85 0.34 -18.25
N VAL A 174 -3.86 -0.12 -19.50
CA VAL A 174 -4.42 0.62 -20.64
C VAL A 174 -5.28 -0.29 -21.53
N ARG A 175 -6.13 0.29 -22.35
CA ARG A 175 -6.90 -0.43 -23.38
C ARG A 175 -6.07 -0.54 -24.67
N THR A 176 -5.82 -1.75 -25.10
CA THR A 176 -5.16 -2.08 -26.37
C THR A 176 -6.15 -2.57 -27.43
N ASP A 177 -7.29 -3.14 -27.01
CA ASP A 177 -8.43 -3.46 -27.89
C ASP A 177 -9.71 -2.82 -27.34
N PRO A 178 -10.19 -1.70 -27.93
CA PRO A 178 -11.41 -1.04 -27.48
C PRO A 178 -12.69 -1.83 -27.81
N ASN A 179 -12.62 -2.83 -28.69
CA ASN A 179 -13.76 -3.62 -29.13
C ASN A 179 -13.91 -4.93 -28.36
N ALA A 180 -12.96 -5.28 -27.52
CA ALA A 180 -12.97 -6.53 -26.75
C ALA A 180 -14.22 -6.67 -25.86
N GLN A 181 -14.81 -7.87 -25.88
CA GLN A 181 -15.95 -8.24 -25.04
C GLN A 181 -15.63 -9.53 -24.27
N PRO A 182 -15.72 -9.53 -22.95
CA PRO A 182 -15.89 -8.35 -22.06
C PRO A 182 -14.67 -7.40 -22.11
N ALA A 183 -14.87 -6.15 -21.74
CA ALA A 183 -13.89 -5.06 -21.88
C ALA A 183 -12.48 -5.38 -21.30
N TYR A 184 -12.41 -6.12 -20.21
CA TYR A 184 -11.15 -6.48 -19.55
C TYR A 184 -10.22 -7.35 -20.44
N LYS A 185 -10.75 -8.06 -21.45
CA LYS A 185 -9.97 -8.87 -22.39
C LYS A 185 -9.18 -8.06 -23.41
N GLY A 186 -9.42 -6.76 -23.49
CA GLY A 186 -8.67 -5.82 -24.34
C GLY A 186 -7.76 -4.89 -23.55
N MET A 187 -7.33 -5.29 -22.33
CA MET A 187 -6.49 -4.47 -21.48
C MET A 187 -5.11 -5.07 -21.30
N THR A 188 -4.10 -4.22 -21.40
CA THR A 188 -2.68 -4.59 -21.29
C THR A 188 -2.01 -3.78 -20.19
N CYS A 189 -1.10 -4.39 -19.45
CA CYS A 189 -0.22 -3.73 -18.51
C CYS A 189 1.09 -3.36 -19.21
N PHE A 190 1.43 -2.07 -19.25
CA PHE A 190 2.72 -1.59 -19.71
C PHE A 190 3.63 -1.25 -18.53
N ILE A 191 4.91 -1.52 -18.70
CA ILE A 191 5.99 -1.01 -17.86
C ILE A 191 6.40 0.33 -18.47
N ALA A 192 6.01 1.42 -17.80
CA ALA A 192 6.21 2.77 -18.29
C ALA A 192 7.36 3.43 -17.51
N ASP A 193 8.52 3.56 -18.12
CA ASP A 193 9.68 4.24 -17.56
C ASP A 193 9.48 5.75 -17.50
N LYS A 194 10.06 6.38 -16.50
CA LYS A 194 10.12 7.83 -16.33
C LYS A 194 11.33 8.23 -15.48
N GLU A 195 11.71 9.49 -15.52
CA GLU A 195 12.71 10.02 -14.59
C GLU A 195 12.09 10.29 -13.22
N SER A 196 12.75 9.80 -12.15
CA SER A 196 12.34 10.05 -10.78
C SER A 196 12.42 11.52 -10.42
N GLY A 197 11.36 12.08 -9.80
CA GLY A 197 11.31 13.47 -9.40
C GLY A 197 11.06 14.47 -10.55
N VAL A 198 10.90 14.01 -11.78
CA VAL A 198 10.69 14.85 -12.97
C VAL A 198 9.21 14.90 -13.34
N SER A 199 8.68 16.12 -13.44
CA SER A 199 7.27 16.34 -13.79
C SER A 199 7.01 16.20 -15.30
N GLU A 200 7.91 16.64 -16.16
CA GLU A 200 7.77 16.56 -17.61
C GLU A 200 8.97 15.81 -18.20
N ASN A 201 8.75 14.62 -18.67
CA ASN A 201 9.79 13.77 -19.22
C ASN A 201 10.10 14.16 -20.68
N THR A 202 11.37 14.00 -21.07
CA THR A 202 11.89 14.39 -22.40
C THR A 202 12.55 13.22 -23.12
N GLY A 203 13.05 13.44 -24.33
CA GLY A 203 13.71 12.39 -25.14
C GLY A 203 12.77 11.22 -25.43
N ASP A 204 13.24 10.00 -25.19
CA ASP A 204 12.49 8.77 -25.42
C ASP A 204 11.32 8.57 -24.42
N LEU A 205 11.30 9.37 -23.34
CA LEU A 205 10.26 9.38 -22.33
C LEU A 205 9.24 10.51 -22.52
N LYS A 206 9.36 11.27 -23.60
CA LYS A 206 8.45 12.37 -23.93
C LYS A 206 7.00 11.89 -24.00
N GLY A 207 6.10 12.74 -23.51
CA GLY A 207 4.66 12.43 -23.44
C GLY A 207 4.24 11.79 -22.13
N PHE A 208 5.16 11.52 -21.21
CA PHE A 208 4.83 11.15 -19.85
C PHE A 208 4.98 12.36 -18.92
N VAL A 209 3.85 12.87 -18.44
CA VAL A 209 3.77 14.06 -17.59
C VAL A 209 3.17 13.70 -16.23
N VAL A 210 3.78 14.22 -15.17
CA VAL A 210 3.30 14.09 -13.79
C VAL A 210 2.89 15.47 -13.29
N PRO A 211 1.60 15.80 -13.25
CA PRO A 211 1.10 17.04 -12.69
C PRO A 211 1.46 17.20 -11.20
N PRO A 212 1.33 18.40 -10.64
CA PRO A 212 1.56 18.64 -9.21
C PRO A 212 0.76 17.68 -8.33
N LYS A 213 1.34 17.28 -7.18
CA LYS A 213 0.71 16.35 -6.27
C LYS A 213 -0.68 16.82 -5.81
N ILE A 214 -1.57 15.88 -5.63
CA ILE A 214 -2.92 16.11 -5.12
C ILE A 214 -2.84 16.50 -3.64
N LYS A 215 -3.50 17.60 -3.27
CA LYS A 215 -3.62 18.03 -1.87
C LYS A 215 -4.58 17.10 -1.13
N LYS A 216 -4.06 16.33 -0.18
CA LYS A 216 -4.81 15.32 0.56
C LYS A 216 -5.10 15.78 1.99
N MET A 217 -6.12 15.21 2.58
CA MET A 217 -6.48 15.38 3.98
C MET A 217 -5.43 14.76 4.93
N GLY A 218 -5.02 13.51 4.65
CA GLY A 218 -4.00 12.72 5.32
C GLY A 218 -3.08 12.02 4.34
N TYR A 219 -2.31 11.02 4.81
CA TYR A 219 -1.35 10.31 3.97
C TYR A 219 -0.39 11.27 3.27
N LYS A 220 0.03 12.28 4.03
CA LYS A 220 0.97 13.30 3.58
C LYS A 220 2.40 12.77 3.65
N GLY A 221 3.35 13.51 3.07
CA GLY A 221 4.74 13.07 2.98
C GLY A 221 5.02 12.10 1.84
N VAL A 222 4.10 11.22 1.47
CA VAL A 222 4.13 10.48 0.20
C VAL A 222 3.16 11.13 -0.77
N GLU A 223 3.61 11.41 -1.99
CA GLU A 223 2.75 12.04 -2.98
C GLU A 223 1.73 11.07 -3.57
N SER A 224 0.58 11.60 -3.93
CA SER A 224 -0.38 11.01 -4.84
C SER A 224 -0.57 11.98 -5.99
N THR A 225 -0.45 11.51 -7.21
CA THR A 225 -0.46 12.34 -8.40
C THR A 225 -1.47 11.85 -9.42
N GLU A 226 -1.73 12.68 -10.38
CA GLU A 226 -2.20 12.30 -11.70
C GLU A 226 -1.00 11.90 -12.55
N LEU A 227 -1.18 11.00 -13.52
CA LEU A 227 -0.23 10.74 -14.59
C LEU A 227 -0.93 11.03 -15.91
N VAL A 228 -0.30 11.80 -16.78
CA VAL A 228 -0.82 12.14 -18.10
C VAL A 228 0.09 11.56 -19.17
N PHE A 229 -0.51 10.84 -20.11
CA PHE A 229 0.13 10.29 -21.28
C PHE A 229 -0.40 11.02 -22.51
N ASP A 230 0.49 11.66 -23.27
CA ASP A 230 0.19 12.41 -24.49
C ASP A 230 1.18 12.00 -25.58
N GLY A 231 0.81 10.99 -26.34
CA GLY A 231 1.67 10.40 -27.36
C GLY A 231 2.90 9.69 -26.77
N TYR A 232 2.80 9.17 -25.54
CA TYR A 232 3.90 8.46 -24.89
C TYR A 232 4.17 7.12 -25.59
N LYS A 233 5.40 6.94 -26.06
CA LYS A 233 5.76 5.81 -26.93
C LYS A 233 6.40 4.67 -26.15
N ARG A 234 5.98 3.45 -26.47
CA ARG A 234 6.49 2.19 -25.93
C ARG A 234 6.57 1.14 -27.02
N THR A 235 7.25 0.04 -26.74
CA THR A 235 7.43 -1.11 -27.65
C THR A 235 6.73 -2.35 -27.10
N ASP A 236 6.74 -3.45 -27.84
CA ASP A 236 6.25 -4.74 -27.35
C ASP A 236 7.07 -5.24 -26.14
N GLY A 237 8.36 -4.86 -26.04
CA GLY A 237 9.22 -5.19 -24.90
C GLY A 237 8.81 -4.51 -23.60
N ASP A 238 8.04 -3.43 -23.66
CA ASP A 238 7.51 -2.70 -22.49
C ASP A 238 6.16 -3.25 -22.00
N ILE A 239 5.57 -4.21 -22.70
CA ILE A 239 4.41 -4.95 -22.20
C ILE A 239 4.87 -5.90 -21.08
N LEU A 240 4.21 -5.93 -19.94
CA LEU A 240 4.54 -6.86 -18.86
C LEU A 240 4.40 -8.31 -19.32
N GLY A 241 5.52 -9.04 -19.39
CA GLY A 241 5.60 -10.37 -19.97
C GLY A 241 5.82 -10.38 -21.49
N GLY A 242 6.18 -9.24 -22.07
CA GLY A 242 6.40 -9.10 -23.52
C GLY A 242 5.10 -9.31 -24.32
N VAL A 243 5.24 -9.80 -25.55
CA VAL A 243 4.10 -10.03 -26.47
C VAL A 243 3.04 -10.97 -25.88
N ASP A 244 3.44 -11.94 -25.07
CA ASP A 244 2.53 -12.90 -24.43
C ASP A 244 1.64 -12.23 -23.36
N GLY A 245 2.07 -11.08 -22.84
CA GLY A 245 1.32 -10.25 -21.89
C GLY A 245 0.24 -9.37 -22.53
N LEU A 246 0.19 -9.30 -23.86
CA LEU A 246 -0.82 -8.51 -24.57
C LEU A 246 -2.25 -8.97 -24.20
N ASN A 247 -3.10 -8.02 -23.82
CA ASN A 247 -4.47 -8.27 -23.37
C ASN A 247 -4.61 -9.13 -22.09
N GLN A 248 -3.53 -9.34 -21.34
CA GLN A 248 -3.54 -10.01 -20.03
C GLN A 248 -3.50 -9.03 -18.87
N GLY A 249 -3.32 -7.74 -19.11
CA GLY A 249 -3.06 -6.73 -18.11
C GLY A 249 -4.08 -6.66 -16.98
N PHE A 250 -5.37 -6.81 -17.29
CA PHE A 250 -6.41 -6.81 -16.26
C PHE A 250 -6.24 -7.97 -15.26
N VAL A 251 -5.97 -9.18 -15.75
CA VAL A 251 -5.79 -10.36 -14.89
C VAL A 251 -4.53 -10.22 -14.04
N GLN A 252 -3.43 -9.76 -14.64
CA GLN A 252 -2.17 -9.49 -13.95
C GLN A 252 -2.34 -8.48 -12.82
N MET A 253 -2.99 -7.35 -13.10
CA MET A 253 -3.23 -6.28 -12.13
C MET A 253 -4.19 -6.69 -11.01
N MET A 254 -5.24 -7.49 -11.31
CA MET A 254 -6.17 -7.98 -10.29
C MET A 254 -5.51 -8.99 -9.35
N ASP A 255 -4.58 -9.81 -9.86
CA ASP A 255 -3.79 -10.74 -9.04
C ASP A 255 -2.84 -9.97 -8.11
N ALA A 256 -2.19 -8.91 -8.61
CA ALA A 256 -1.33 -8.04 -7.81
C ALA A 256 -2.12 -7.28 -6.71
N LEU A 257 -3.36 -6.89 -6.98
CA LEU A 257 -4.24 -6.30 -5.95
C LEU A 257 -4.57 -7.28 -4.81
N GLU A 258 -4.48 -8.59 -5.04
CA GLU A 258 -4.71 -9.56 -3.95
C GLU A 258 -3.62 -9.46 -2.88
N VAL A 259 -2.35 -9.33 -3.29
CA VAL A 259 -1.24 -9.10 -2.35
C VAL A 259 -1.27 -7.69 -1.78
N GLY A 260 -1.67 -6.70 -2.56
CA GLY A 260 -1.91 -5.33 -2.12
C GLY A 260 -2.95 -5.24 -0.99
N ARG A 261 -4.02 -6.04 -1.04
CA ARG A 261 -5.02 -6.11 0.06
C ARG A 261 -4.42 -6.58 1.37
N VAL A 262 -3.49 -7.53 1.36
CA VAL A 262 -2.76 -7.96 2.56
C VAL A 262 -1.91 -6.82 3.10
N ASN A 263 -1.23 -6.07 2.21
CA ASN A 263 -0.47 -4.88 2.61
C ASN A 263 -1.38 -3.82 3.27
N VAL A 264 -2.52 -3.48 2.66
CA VAL A 264 -3.47 -2.51 3.25
C VAL A 264 -4.03 -3.01 4.57
N ALA A 265 -4.26 -4.32 4.72
CA ALA A 265 -4.67 -4.91 5.99
C ALA A 265 -3.59 -4.74 7.07
N ALA A 266 -2.32 -5.02 6.76
CA ALA A 266 -1.21 -4.81 7.68
C ALA A 266 -1.08 -3.33 8.09
N ARG A 267 -1.31 -2.39 7.16
CA ARG A 267 -1.37 -0.95 7.46
C ARG A 267 -2.50 -0.60 8.42
N GLY A 268 -3.68 -1.23 8.23
CA GLY A 268 -4.82 -1.08 9.14
C GLY A 268 -4.53 -1.57 10.56
N VAL A 269 -3.81 -2.69 10.68
CA VAL A 269 -3.36 -3.21 11.98
C VAL A 269 -2.34 -2.27 12.62
N GLY A 270 -1.36 -1.76 11.86
CA GLY A 270 -0.33 -0.86 12.38
C GLY A 270 -0.91 0.45 12.92
N ILE A 271 -1.83 1.09 12.19
CA ILE A 271 -2.49 2.33 12.66
C ILE A 271 -3.39 2.08 13.88
N ALA A 272 -4.08 0.92 13.93
CA ALA A 272 -4.89 0.52 15.09
C ALA A 272 -4.00 0.30 16.33
N GLN A 273 -2.85 -0.35 16.16
CA GLN A 273 -1.85 -0.57 17.21
C GLN A 273 -1.38 0.78 17.78
N ARG A 274 -1.00 1.73 16.93
CA ARG A 274 -0.56 3.05 17.37
C ARG A 274 -1.65 3.82 18.10
N ALA A 275 -2.86 3.78 17.60
CA ALA A 275 -4.00 4.41 18.24
C ALA A 275 -4.25 3.83 19.66
N LEU A 276 -4.14 2.51 19.83
CA LEU A 276 -4.28 1.86 21.13
C LEU A 276 -3.14 2.28 22.09
N GLU A 277 -1.89 2.34 21.63
CA GLU A 277 -0.75 2.79 22.43
C GLU A 277 -0.95 4.21 22.96
N LEU A 278 -1.37 5.13 22.08
CA LEU A 278 -1.66 6.52 22.45
C LEU A 278 -2.82 6.61 23.45
N ALA A 279 -3.89 5.85 23.23
CA ALA A 279 -5.04 5.83 24.11
C ALA A 279 -4.70 5.29 25.51
N LEU A 280 -3.93 4.18 25.57
CA LEU A 280 -3.46 3.60 26.82
C LEU A 280 -2.59 4.56 27.61
N ARG A 281 -1.64 5.22 26.95
CA ARG A 281 -0.75 6.20 27.58
C ARG A 281 -1.54 7.40 28.11
N TYR A 282 -2.28 8.07 27.23
CA TYR A 282 -3.01 9.28 27.57
C TYR A 282 -4.04 9.03 28.67
N SER A 283 -4.76 7.91 28.64
CA SER A 283 -5.78 7.60 29.66
C SER A 283 -5.20 7.40 31.07
N GLN A 284 -3.94 7.02 31.21
CA GLN A 284 -3.25 6.87 32.49
C GLN A 284 -2.67 8.21 33.02
N GLU A 285 -2.29 9.11 32.09
CA GLU A 285 -1.71 10.42 32.42
C GLU A 285 -2.79 11.47 32.71
N ARG A 286 -3.85 11.52 31.91
CA ARG A 286 -4.94 12.50 32.01
C ARG A 286 -5.83 12.22 33.22
N LYS A 287 -6.07 13.25 34.04
CA LYS A 287 -6.94 13.16 35.22
C LYS A 287 -8.21 14.00 35.05
N THR A 288 -9.35 13.43 35.45
CA THR A 288 -10.64 14.11 35.61
C THR A 288 -11.32 13.59 36.88
N PHE A 289 -12.11 14.41 37.54
CA PHE A 289 -12.79 14.05 38.79
C PHE A 289 -11.83 13.43 39.83
N GLY A 290 -10.60 13.96 39.92
CA GLY A 290 -9.60 13.58 40.92
C GLY A 290 -8.82 12.27 40.65
N LYS A 291 -9.03 11.60 39.50
CA LYS A 291 -8.37 10.32 39.17
C LYS A 291 -8.01 10.21 37.69
N PRO A 292 -7.03 9.35 37.30
CA PRO A 292 -6.77 9.03 35.91
C PRO A 292 -8.03 8.60 35.16
N ILE A 293 -8.20 9.05 33.91
CA ILE A 293 -9.40 8.70 33.14
C ILE A 293 -9.50 7.19 32.85
N ALA A 294 -8.38 6.46 32.84
CA ALA A 294 -8.35 5.00 32.75
C ALA A 294 -9.13 4.30 33.89
N GLN A 295 -9.42 4.97 35.00
CA GLN A 295 -10.24 4.44 36.09
C GLN A 295 -11.75 4.63 35.91
N HIS A 296 -12.17 5.29 34.82
CA HIS A 296 -13.58 5.37 34.45
C HIS A 296 -13.98 4.18 33.58
N GLN A 297 -15.06 3.51 33.92
CA GLN A 297 -15.53 2.31 33.23
C GLN A 297 -15.75 2.54 31.72
N ALA A 298 -16.28 3.71 31.35
CA ALA A 298 -16.48 4.06 29.93
C ALA A 298 -15.18 4.08 29.13
N ILE A 299 -14.06 4.49 29.72
CA ILE A 299 -12.74 4.48 29.10
C ILE A 299 -12.20 3.03 29.02
N GLN A 300 -12.39 2.24 30.08
CA GLN A 300 -11.99 0.83 30.08
C GLN A 300 -12.68 0.03 28.98
N PHE A 301 -13.96 0.27 28.75
CA PHE A 301 -14.71 -0.37 27.67
C PHE A 301 -14.16 -0.02 26.30
N LYS A 302 -13.86 1.26 26.05
CA LYS A 302 -13.23 1.70 24.80
C LYS A 302 -11.89 1.01 24.56
N LEU A 303 -11.01 0.96 25.55
CA LEU A 303 -9.72 0.29 25.46
C LEU A 303 -9.87 -1.22 25.20
N ALA A 304 -10.84 -1.88 25.85
CA ALA A 304 -11.13 -3.30 25.65
C ALA A 304 -11.63 -3.57 24.20
N ASP A 305 -12.55 -2.75 23.71
CA ASP A 305 -13.07 -2.85 22.35
C ASP A 305 -11.97 -2.61 21.30
N MET A 306 -11.12 -1.59 21.50
CA MET A 306 -9.97 -1.31 20.64
C MET A 306 -9.02 -2.51 20.58
N ALA A 307 -8.64 -3.07 21.73
CA ALA A 307 -7.75 -4.23 21.80
C ALA A 307 -8.35 -5.46 21.11
N SER A 308 -9.64 -5.72 21.31
CA SER A 308 -10.34 -6.86 20.71
C SER A 308 -10.44 -6.74 19.18
N GLN A 309 -10.77 -5.54 18.66
CA GLN A 309 -10.85 -5.28 17.22
C GLN A 309 -9.48 -5.38 16.56
N LEU A 310 -8.45 -4.82 17.19
CA LEU A 310 -7.07 -4.89 16.72
C LEU A 310 -6.60 -6.35 16.61
N GLU A 311 -6.80 -7.15 17.66
CA GLU A 311 -6.32 -8.54 17.66
C GLU A 311 -7.06 -9.40 16.63
N ALA A 312 -8.37 -9.23 16.49
CA ALA A 312 -9.14 -9.91 15.45
C ALA A 312 -8.63 -9.55 14.04
N ALA A 313 -8.35 -8.25 13.77
CA ALA A 313 -7.82 -7.78 12.50
C ALA A 313 -6.42 -8.35 12.22
N ARG A 314 -5.55 -8.39 13.23
CA ARG A 314 -4.19 -8.94 13.15
C ARG A 314 -4.20 -10.42 12.78
N LEU A 315 -5.00 -11.22 13.47
CA LEU A 315 -5.11 -12.67 13.23
C LEU A 315 -5.58 -12.98 11.80
N VAL A 316 -6.60 -12.28 11.30
CA VAL A 316 -7.10 -12.50 9.93
C VAL A 316 -6.08 -12.03 8.89
N THR A 317 -5.37 -10.93 9.14
CA THR A 317 -4.31 -10.42 8.25
C THR A 317 -3.16 -11.43 8.15
N ARG A 318 -2.67 -11.94 9.27
CA ARG A 318 -1.62 -12.97 9.31
C ARG A 318 -2.04 -14.26 8.62
N LYS A 319 -3.27 -14.71 8.85
CA LYS A 319 -3.82 -15.88 8.16
C LYS A 319 -3.77 -15.69 6.64
N ALA A 320 -4.27 -14.57 6.13
CA ALA A 320 -4.28 -14.29 4.70
C ALA A 320 -2.86 -14.24 4.12
N ALA A 321 -1.92 -13.61 4.83
CA ALA A 321 -0.51 -13.53 4.42
C ALA A 321 0.15 -14.92 4.38
N LYS A 322 0.01 -15.73 5.45
CA LYS A 322 0.56 -17.09 5.51
C LYS A 322 0.00 -18.01 4.41
N MET A 323 -1.30 -17.96 4.13
CA MET A 323 -1.91 -18.72 3.04
C MET A 323 -1.32 -18.34 1.68
N LYS A 324 -1.16 -17.04 1.42
CA LYS A 324 -0.56 -16.58 0.16
C LYS A 324 0.91 -16.97 0.05
N SER A 325 1.70 -16.89 1.13
CA SER A 325 3.09 -17.36 1.17
C SER A 325 3.20 -18.87 0.88
N ALA A 326 2.24 -19.66 1.36
CA ALA A 326 2.17 -21.10 1.07
C ALA A 326 1.67 -21.44 -0.35
N GLY A 327 1.40 -20.46 -1.20
CA GLY A 327 0.85 -20.67 -2.53
C GLY A 327 -0.64 -21.10 -2.53
N GLU A 328 -1.32 -20.99 -1.40
CA GLU A 328 -2.73 -21.32 -1.27
C GLU A 328 -3.62 -20.22 -1.86
N ARG A 329 -4.82 -20.59 -2.27
CA ARG A 329 -5.82 -19.64 -2.72
C ARG A 329 -6.33 -18.80 -1.55
N SER A 330 -6.04 -17.51 -1.55
CA SER A 330 -6.30 -16.59 -0.45
C SER A 330 -7.17 -15.37 -0.80
N ASP A 331 -7.80 -15.37 -1.98
CA ASP A 331 -8.59 -14.25 -2.49
C ASP A 331 -9.76 -13.83 -1.56
N LEU A 332 -10.40 -14.80 -0.90
CA LEU A 332 -11.44 -14.56 0.09
C LEU A 332 -10.84 -13.99 1.39
N GLU A 333 -9.79 -14.63 1.87
CA GLU A 333 -9.12 -14.29 3.13
C GLU A 333 -8.44 -12.90 3.05
N ALA A 334 -7.80 -12.58 1.92
CA ALA A 334 -7.24 -11.24 1.68
C ALA A 334 -8.32 -10.15 1.66
N GLY A 335 -9.49 -10.44 1.05
CA GLY A 335 -10.65 -9.54 1.10
C GLY A 335 -11.18 -9.31 2.52
N MET A 336 -11.31 -10.40 3.31
CA MET A 336 -11.73 -10.33 4.71
C MET A 336 -10.71 -9.58 5.58
N ALA A 337 -9.42 -9.85 5.38
CA ALA A 337 -8.34 -9.16 6.09
C ALA A 337 -8.37 -7.64 5.84
N LYS A 338 -8.44 -7.24 4.56
CA LYS A 338 -8.50 -5.83 4.18
C LYS A 338 -9.73 -5.13 4.78
N LEU A 339 -10.90 -5.74 4.66
CA LEU A 339 -12.13 -5.17 5.21
C LEU A 339 -12.02 -5.00 6.72
N LEU A 340 -11.72 -6.08 7.45
CA LEU A 340 -11.70 -6.06 8.91
C LEU A 340 -10.62 -5.11 9.45
N ALA A 341 -9.39 -5.17 8.91
CA ALA A 341 -8.30 -4.36 9.40
C ALA A 341 -8.49 -2.86 9.10
N SER A 342 -9.07 -2.50 7.95
CA SER A 342 -9.40 -1.11 7.64
C SER A 342 -10.46 -0.54 8.58
N GLU A 343 -11.52 -1.29 8.86
CA GLU A 343 -12.59 -0.88 9.78
C GLU A 343 -12.07 -0.83 11.23
N ALA A 344 -11.24 -1.80 11.66
CA ALA A 344 -10.61 -1.79 12.98
C ALA A 344 -9.65 -0.60 13.16
N GLY A 345 -8.85 -0.28 12.12
CA GLY A 345 -7.98 0.90 12.12
C GLY A 345 -8.78 2.18 12.31
N ARG A 346 -9.84 2.36 11.53
CA ARG A 346 -10.76 3.51 11.68
C ARG A 346 -11.42 3.56 13.05
N PHE A 347 -11.91 2.44 13.55
CA PHE A 347 -12.54 2.35 14.87
C PHE A 347 -11.56 2.72 15.99
N CYS A 348 -10.37 2.12 16.01
CA CYS A 348 -9.37 2.41 17.06
C CYS A 348 -8.94 3.88 17.07
N VAL A 349 -8.76 4.47 15.89
CA VAL A 349 -8.42 5.88 15.76
C VAL A 349 -9.55 6.78 16.27
N GLU A 350 -10.81 6.49 15.94
CA GLU A 350 -11.98 7.23 16.44
C GLU A 350 -12.08 7.17 17.97
N GLU A 351 -11.91 5.99 18.56
CA GLU A 351 -11.99 5.83 20.00
C GLU A 351 -10.79 6.51 20.72
N CYS A 352 -9.59 6.40 20.15
CA CYS A 352 -8.42 7.11 20.66
C CYS A 352 -8.64 8.65 20.63
N PHE A 353 -9.18 9.17 19.54
CA PHE A 353 -9.52 10.58 19.40
C PHE A 353 -10.51 11.03 20.49
N ARG A 354 -11.56 10.24 20.75
CA ARG A 354 -12.54 10.51 21.83
C ARG A 354 -11.94 10.45 23.22
N ILE A 355 -10.99 9.53 23.47
CA ILE A 355 -10.26 9.44 24.74
C ILE A 355 -9.41 10.70 24.98
N HIS A 356 -8.82 11.27 23.94
CA HIS A 356 -8.08 12.52 24.03
C HIS A 356 -8.97 13.75 24.23
N GLY A 357 -10.26 13.66 23.86
CA GLY A 357 -11.20 14.77 23.96
C GLY A 357 -10.74 15.99 23.14
N GLY A 358 -10.82 17.19 23.71
CA GLY A 358 -10.42 18.41 23.01
C GLY A 358 -8.96 18.44 22.55
N TYR A 359 -8.06 17.77 23.26
CA TYR A 359 -6.65 17.65 22.87
C TYR A 359 -6.46 16.79 21.60
N GLY A 360 -7.34 15.82 21.34
CA GLY A 360 -7.29 15.05 20.10
C GLY A 360 -7.54 15.90 18.84
N TYR A 361 -8.14 17.08 18.99
CA TYR A 361 -8.40 18.02 17.90
C TYR A 361 -7.25 19.03 17.67
N SER A 362 -6.20 18.95 18.51
CA SER A 362 -5.01 19.79 18.39
C SER A 362 -3.92 19.10 17.60
N LYS A 363 -3.22 19.87 16.76
CA LYS A 363 -2.03 19.40 16.03
C LYS A 363 -0.83 19.04 16.92
N GLU A 364 -0.89 19.37 18.21
CA GLU A 364 0.14 19.00 19.20
C GLU A 364 0.08 17.53 19.63
N TYR A 365 -0.98 16.81 19.24
CA TYR A 365 -1.19 15.41 19.58
C TYR A 365 -1.26 14.55 18.33
N GLU A 366 -0.46 13.52 18.29
CA GLU A 366 -0.30 12.62 17.15
C GLU A 366 -1.61 12.02 16.63
N ILE A 367 -2.61 11.86 17.49
CA ILE A 367 -3.90 11.25 17.12
C ILE A 367 -4.62 12.00 15.99
N GLU A 368 -4.44 13.32 15.88
CA GLU A 368 -5.06 14.09 14.80
C GLU A 368 -4.54 13.65 13.42
N ARG A 369 -3.24 13.32 13.32
CA ARG A 369 -2.61 12.77 12.12
C ARG A 369 -3.20 11.41 11.77
N LEU A 370 -3.27 10.50 12.75
CA LEU A 370 -3.87 9.18 12.57
C LEU A 370 -5.34 9.30 12.11
N TYR A 371 -6.07 10.30 12.64
CA TYR A 371 -7.47 10.55 12.30
C TYR A 371 -7.64 10.97 10.83
N ARG A 372 -6.70 11.72 10.28
CA ARG A 372 -6.69 12.10 8.86
C ARG A 372 -6.21 10.96 7.94
N ASP A 373 -5.37 10.07 8.46
CA ASP A 373 -4.76 8.98 7.70
C ASP A 373 -5.71 7.77 7.56
N ALA A 374 -6.42 7.39 8.62
CA ALA A 374 -7.22 6.17 8.67
C ALA A 374 -8.30 6.06 7.56
N PRO A 375 -9.00 7.11 7.12
CA PRO A 375 -10.02 7.02 6.07
C PRO A 375 -9.49 6.48 4.74
N LEU A 376 -8.20 6.68 4.42
CA LEU A 376 -7.60 6.14 3.22
C LEU A 376 -7.77 4.62 3.12
N LEU A 377 -7.62 3.92 4.24
CA LEU A 377 -7.68 2.46 4.29
C LEU A 377 -9.06 1.89 3.92
N LEU A 378 -10.12 2.67 4.13
CA LEU A 378 -11.49 2.27 3.75
C LEU A 378 -11.71 2.33 2.24
N ILE A 379 -10.92 3.17 1.53
CA ILE A 379 -11.12 3.53 0.12
C ILE A 379 -10.07 2.88 -0.78
N GLY A 380 -8.79 2.96 -0.41
CA GLY A 380 -7.67 2.50 -1.23
C GLY A 380 -7.69 1.00 -1.47
N GLU A 381 -7.22 0.59 -2.64
CA GLU A 381 -7.12 -0.81 -3.12
C GLU A 381 -8.45 -1.60 -3.04
N GLY A 382 -9.53 -0.93 -3.43
CA GLY A 382 -10.90 -1.42 -3.36
C GLY A 382 -11.57 -1.04 -2.05
N THR A 383 -12.66 -0.28 -2.17
CA THR A 383 -13.41 0.23 -1.02
C THR A 383 -13.93 -0.91 -0.13
N SER A 384 -14.31 -0.60 1.12
CA SER A 384 -14.94 -1.56 2.02
C SER A 384 -16.16 -2.24 1.39
N GLU A 385 -16.92 -1.52 0.55
CA GLU A 385 -18.08 -2.06 -0.20
C GLU A 385 -17.64 -3.04 -1.28
N ILE A 386 -16.58 -2.73 -2.03
CA ILE A 386 -15.99 -3.66 -3.02
C ILE A 386 -15.47 -4.92 -2.32
N GLN A 387 -14.83 -4.81 -1.15
CA GLN A 387 -14.42 -6.01 -0.41
C GLN A 387 -15.64 -6.87 -0.01
N ARG A 388 -16.73 -6.27 0.46
CA ARG A 388 -17.98 -7.00 0.77
C ARG A 388 -18.54 -7.72 -0.45
N MET A 389 -18.53 -7.09 -1.62
CA MET A 389 -18.94 -7.72 -2.88
C MET A 389 -18.05 -8.89 -3.26
N VAL A 390 -16.71 -8.73 -3.17
CA VAL A 390 -15.75 -9.79 -3.47
C VAL A 390 -15.94 -10.98 -2.52
N ILE A 391 -16.01 -10.72 -1.21
CA ILE A 391 -16.21 -11.73 -0.18
C ILE A 391 -17.51 -12.50 -0.43
N GLY A 392 -18.63 -11.81 -0.63
CA GLY A 392 -19.93 -12.43 -0.88
C GLY A 392 -19.93 -13.31 -2.14
N LYS A 393 -19.35 -12.82 -3.25
CA LYS A 393 -19.21 -13.58 -4.49
C LYS A 393 -18.36 -14.84 -4.29
N LYS A 394 -17.23 -14.73 -3.59
CA LYS A 394 -16.32 -15.86 -3.36
C LYS A 394 -16.90 -16.91 -2.42
N LEU A 395 -17.63 -16.49 -1.38
CA LEU A 395 -18.37 -17.40 -0.51
C LEU A 395 -19.39 -18.23 -1.30
N LEU A 396 -20.21 -17.58 -2.13
CA LEU A 396 -21.19 -18.27 -2.97
C LEU A 396 -20.52 -19.21 -4.00
N GLN A 397 -19.36 -18.85 -4.53
CA GLN A 397 -18.60 -19.72 -5.44
C GLN A 397 -18.02 -20.95 -4.74
N ARG A 398 -17.51 -20.80 -3.49
CA ARG A 398 -16.94 -21.92 -2.72
C ARG A 398 -18.00 -22.90 -2.19
N HIS A 399 -19.23 -22.41 -2.01
CA HIS A 399 -20.36 -23.19 -1.46
C HIS A 399 -21.51 -23.34 -2.47
N LYS A 400 -21.15 -23.49 -3.75
CA LYS A 400 -22.15 -23.70 -4.79
C LYS A 400 -22.87 -25.03 -4.57
N ILE A 401 -24.19 -25.00 -4.48
CA ILE A 401 -25.09 -26.15 -4.38
C ILE A 401 -25.33 -26.73 -5.78
#